data_9b9175d0f7ecad866f11562bbc62841b
#
_entry.id   9b9175d0f7ecad866f11562bbc62841b
#
_cell.length_a   1.000
_cell.length_b   1.000
_cell.length_c   1.000
_cell.angle_alpha   90.00
_cell.angle_beta   90.00
_cell.angle_gamma   90.00
#
_symmetry.space_group_name_H-M   'P 1'
#
loop_
_entity.id
_entity.type
_entity.pdbx_description
1 polymer ?
#
loop_
_entity_poly.entity_id
_entity_poly.type
_entity_poly.pdbx_seq_one_letter_code
_entity_poly.pdbx_strand_id
1 'polypeptide(L)'
;MELETKRLILRPWSESDAEDLYRYAADPDVGPIAGWPVHTSEENSREIIRTVLSDPEIYAVCLKSDGKAIGSIGLKIGGTTDMTDRDDECELGYWLGKPFWGRGLIHEAAEELLRHGFEDLGMNAVWCGYYDGNGKSKRVMEKCGFIYHHTTERLEVPLMNEIRTGHVTLLTKERWEKRRKEAQERRTTVKSLCGADCENCGFKEKCNGCVATDGHPFGGRCITAECYKIGGKTCFCEFVKRTVSEFNALNIKDMPEVTELFSLCGSFINSEYPFPDGTMKKFLNDSDIYLGTQLKKKNSDRYFGIAASDKFLLVSEYGENGADPEIVIYKRREAD
;
A
#
# COMPACT_ATOMS: atom_id res chain seq x y z
N MET A 1 -4.06 -5.03 26.05
CA MET A 1 -3.02 -4.17 25.46
C MET A 1 -3.55 -3.63 24.14
N GLU A 2 -3.10 -2.46 23.68
CA GLU A 2 -3.41 -1.94 22.35
C GLU A 2 -2.12 -1.84 21.55
N LEU A 3 -2.17 -2.23 20.27
CA LEU A 3 -1.08 -2.10 19.33
C LEU A 3 -1.50 -1.13 18.23
N GLU A 4 -0.58 -0.30 17.79
CA GLU A 4 -0.88 0.73 16.79
C GLU A 4 -0.03 0.57 15.54
N THR A 5 -0.66 0.79 14.39
CA THR A 5 0.01 0.89 13.10
C THR A 5 -0.20 2.28 12.48
N LYS A 6 0.19 2.47 11.25
CA LYS A 6 -0.05 3.74 10.54
C LYS A 6 -1.55 4.08 10.42
N ARG A 7 -2.40 3.08 10.10
CA ARG A 7 -3.82 3.28 9.80
C ARG A 7 -4.77 2.59 10.77
N LEU A 8 -4.25 1.69 11.63
CA LEU A 8 -5.05 0.80 12.45
C LEU A 8 -4.70 0.91 13.94
N ILE A 9 -5.68 0.59 14.77
CA ILE A 9 -5.54 0.24 16.18
C ILE A 9 -5.98 -1.21 16.32
N LEU A 10 -5.14 -2.04 16.92
CA LEU A 10 -5.47 -3.40 17.33
C LEU A 10 -5.74 -3.37 18.82
N ARG A 11 -6.98 -3.53 19.21
CA ARG A 11 -7.42 -3.46 20.61
C ARG A 11 -8.26 -4.69 20.98
N PRO A 12 -8.38 -5.01 22.27
CA PRO A 12 -9.34 -6.02 22.68
C PRO A 12 -10.74 -5.73 22.14
N TRP A 13 -11.47 -6.80 21.83
CA TRP A 13 -12.88 -6.69 21.47
C TRP A 13 -13.72 -6.20 22.65
N SER A 14 -14.73 -5.40 22.36
CA SER A 14 -15.75 -4.94 23.31
C SER A 14 -17.12 -5.44 22.84
N GLU A 15 -18.02 -5.73 23.78
CA GLU A 15 -19.39 -6.08 23.41
C GLU A 15 -20.13 -4.98 22.63
N SER A 16 -19.69 -3.73 22.76
CA SER A 16 -20.17 -2.62 21.94
C SER A 16 -19.81 -2.72 20.47
N ASP A 17 -18.84 -3.58 20.10
CA ASP A 17 -18.45 -3.83 18.71
C ASP A 17 -19.37 -4.84 18.01
N ALA A 18 -20.38 -5.39 18.68
CA ALA A 18 -21.23 -6.45 18.15
C ALA A 18 -21.94 -6.07 16.85
N GLU A 19 -22.37 -4.81 16.70
CA GLU A 19 -22.96 -4.30 15.45
C GLU A 19 -21.95 -4.31 14.30
N ASP A 20 -20.74 -3.80 14.53
CA ASP A 20 -19.70 -3.77 13.52
C ASP A 20 -19.21 -5.18 13.16
N LEU A 21 -19.09 -6.06 14.17
CA LEU A 21 -18.75 -7.47 13.96
C LEU A 21 -19.83 -8.15 13.09
N TYR A 22 -21.11 -8.03 13.45
CA TYR A 22 -22.21 -8.62 12.70
C TYR A 22 -22.24 -8.12 11.25
N ARG A 23 -22.07 -6.82 11.06
CA ARG A 23 -22.08 -6.19 9.72
C ARG A 23 -21.15 -6.87 8.73
N TYR A 24 -19.98 -7.31 9.15
CA TYR A 24 -18.98 -7.93 8.27
C TYR A 24 -18.94 -9.44 8.36
N ALA A 25 -19.20 -10.00 9.53
CA ALA A 25 -19.20 -11.45 9.74
C ALA A 25 -20.46 -12.16 9.22
N ALA A 26 -21.52 -11.43 8.91
CA ALA A 26 -22.70 -11.94 8.21
C ALA A 26 -22.50 -12.09 6.69
N ASP A 27 -21.42 -11.55 6.11
CA ASP A 27 -21.11 -11.68 4.69
C ASP A 27 -20.63 -13.13 4.39
N PRO A 28 -21.28 -13.85 3.47
CA PRO A 28 -20.94 -15.25 3.16
C PRO A 28 -19.55 -15.42 2.51
N ASP A 29 -18.95 -14.35 2.02
CA ASP A 29 -17.59 -14.40 1.47
C ASP A 29 -16.51 -14.26 2.55
N VAL A 30 -16.85 -13.93 3.80
CA VAL A 30 -15.91 -13.65 4.89
C VAL A 30 -15.67 -14.86 5.76
N GLY A 31 -16.69 -15.32 6.49
CA GLY A 31 -16.59 -16.42 7.44
C GLY A 31 -16.32 -17.77 6.79
N PRO A 32 -17.16 -18.19 5.85
CA PRO A 32 -17.07 -19.53 5.27
C PRO A 32 -15.72 -19.84 4.63
N ILE A 33 -15.08 -18.91 3.96
CA ILE A 33 -13.75 -19.15 3.37
C ILE A 33 -12.64 -19.28 4.43
N ALA A 34 -12.89 -18.75 5.63
CA ALA A 34 -12.01 -18.86 6.80
C ALA A 34 -12.34 -20.04 7.73
N GLY A 35 -13.39 -20.81 7.41
CA GLY A 35 -13.74 -22.03 8.13
C GLY A 35 -14.75 -21.87 9.29
N TRP A 36 -15.49 -20.74 9.30
CA TRP A 36 -16.53 -20.52 10.30
C TRP A 36 -17.83 -20.00 9.65
N PRO A 37 -19.02 -20.31 10.23
CA PRO A 37 -20.30 -19.95 9.65
C PRO A 37 -20.56 -18.45 9.78
N VAL A 38 -21.38 -17.90 8.89
CA VAL A 38 -21.85 -16.52 8.99
C VAL A 38 -22.52 -16.25 10.33
N HIS A 39 -22.32 -15.08 10.88
CA HIS A 39 -23.07 -14.65 12.06
C HIS A 39 -24.52 -14.38 11.70
N THR A 40 -25.44 -14.78 12.59
CA THR A 40 -26.89 -14.77 12.33
C THR A 40 -27.61 -13.54 12.88
N SER A 41 -26.99 -12.85 13.84
CA SER A 41 -27.53 -11.65 14.46
C SER A 41 -26.44 -10.87 15.19
N GLU A 42 -26.75 -9.65 15.60
CA GLU A 42 -25.88 -8.86 16.49
C GLU A 42 -25.69 -9.54 17.85
N GLU A 43 -26.75 -10.16 18.41
CA GLU A 43 -26.65 -10.89 19.69
C GLU A 43 -25.75 -12.13 19.56
N ASN A 44 -25.83 -12.85 18.44
CA ASN A 44 -24.89 -13.93 18.14
C ASN A 44 -23.45 -13.40 18.05
N SER A 45 -23.23 -12.25 17.43
CA SER A 45 -21.92 -11.61 17.38
C SER A 45 -21.42 -11.21 18.78
N ARG A 46 -22.29 -10.68 19.63
CA ARG A 46 -21.97 -10.34 21.03
C ARG A 46 -21.54 -11.57 21.83
N GLU A 47 -22.24 -12.70 21.66
CA GLU A 47 -21.87 -13.95 22.30
C GLU A 47 -20.49 -14.45 21.81
N ILE A 48 -20.20 -14.33 20.52
CA ILE A 48 -18.90 -14.70 19.96
C ILE A 48 -17.79 -13.79 20.50
N ILE A 49 -18.05 -12.50 20.72
CA ILE A 49 -17.09 -11.62 21.40
C ILE A 49 -16.76 -12.16 22.79
N ARG A 50 -17.77 -12.56 23.58
CA ARG A 50 -17.59 -13.06 24.95
C ARG A 50 -16.85 -14.38 25.03
N THR A 51 -17.07 -15.28 24.05
CA THR A 51 -16.66 -16.68 24.16
C THR A 51 -15.47 -17.05 23.28
N VAL A 52 -15.27 -16.35 22.15
CA VAL A 52 -14.25 -16.69 21.16
C VAL A 52 -13.23 -15.57 20.97
N LEU A 53 -13.68 -14.32 21.03
CA LEU A 53 -12.83 -13.17 20.74
C LEU A 53 -12.32 -12.46 22.00
N SER A 54 -12.56 -13.03 23.18
CA SER A 54 -12.12 -12.50 24.48
C SER A 54 -10.72 -12.93 24.93
N ASP A 55 -10.06 -13.80 24.17
CA ASP A 55 -8.69 -14.22 24.51
C ASP A 55 -7.70 -13.05 24.45
N PRO A 56 -6.67 -13.03 25.33
CA PRO A 56 -5.77 -11.89 25.51
C PRO A 56 -5.07 -11.43 24.23
N GLU A 57 -4.73 -12.35 23.33
CA GLU A 57 -4.00 -12.08 22.10
C GLU A 57 -4.90 -12.05 20.86
N ILE A 58 -6.22 -11.85 21.05
CA ILE A 58 -7.17 -11.64 19.96
C ILE A 58 -7.63 -10.17 19.95
N TYR A 59 -7.48 -9.52 18.83
CA TYR A 59 -7.69 -8.10 18.67
C TYR A 59 -8.75 -7.80 17.60
N ALA A 60 -9.59 -6.80 17.88
CA ALA A 60 -10.35 -6.11 16.87
C ALA A 60 -9.40 -5.25 16.02
N VAL A 61 -9.49 -5.34 14.72
CA VAL A 61 -8.78 -4.46 13.79
C VAL A 61 -9.63 -3.23 13.55
N CYS A 62 -9.25 -2.09 14.11
CA CYS A 62 -10.01 -0.85 14.05
C CYS A 62 -9.33 0.18 13.17
N LEU A 63 -10.09 0.92 12.34
CA LEU A 63 -9.58 2.05 11.61
C LEU A 63 -9.33 3.24 12.55
N LYS A 64 -8.17 3.89 12.46
CA LYS A 64 -7.88 5.13 13.19
C LYS A 64 -8.81 6.29 12.82
N SER A 65 -9.39 6.26 11.62
CA SER A 65 -10.23 7.34 11.12
C SER A 65 -11.58 7.49 11.82
N ASP A 66 -12.15 6.39 12.29
CA ASP A 66 -13.50 6.37 12.89
C ASP A 66 -13.64 5.40 14.07
N GLY A 67 -12.58 4.68 14.42
CA GLY A 67 -12.55 3.74 15.55
C GLY A 67 -13.32 2.44 15.34
N LYS A 68 -13.91 2.21 14.15
CA LYS A 68 -14.76 1.06 13.87
C LYS A 68 -13.96 -0.21 13.68
N ALA A 69 -14.46 -1.32 14.26
CA ALA A 69 -13.93 -2.64 14.06
C ALA A 69 -14.29 -3.15 12.65
N ILE A 70 -13.27 -3.45 11.85
CA ILE A 70 -13.42 -3.89 10.45
C ILE A 70 -12.96 -5.33 10.22
N GLY A 71 -12.48 -6.02 11.25
CA GLY A 71 -11.96 -7.37 11.19
C GLY A 71 -11.35 -7.80 12.51
N SER A 72 -10.76 -8.98 12.51
CA SER A 72 -10.06 -9.55 13.67
C SER A 72 -8.69 -10.08 13.27
N ILE A 73 -7.75 -10.02 14.21
CA ILE A 73 -6.45 -10.65 14.12
C ILE A 73 -6.02 -11.13 15.49
N GLY A 74 -5.34 -12.28 15.56
CA GLY A 74 -4.90 -12.80 16.86
C GLY A 74 -3.78 -13.82 16.75
N LEU A 75 -3.16 -14.09 17.90
CA LEU A 75 -2.19 -15.17 18.12
C LEU A 75 -2.80 -16.21 19.05
N LYS A 76 -2.87 -17.46 18.61
CA LYS A 76 -3.19 -18.60 19.47
C LYS A 76 -1.87 -19.24 19.90
N ILE A 77 -1.62 -19.27 21.20
CA ILE A 77 -0.33 -19.68 21.78
C ILE A 77 -0.42 -21.12 22.29
N GLY A 78 0.59 -21.92 21.97
CA GLY A 78 0.73 -23.29 22.46
C GLY A 78 -0.49 -24.17 22.19
N GLY A 79 -0.95 -24.91 23.17
CA GLY A 79 -2.06 -25.86 23.08
C GLY A 79 -3.44 -25.24 22.75
N THR A 80 -3.55 -23.95 22.45
CA THR A 80 -4.78 -23.32 21.97
C THR A 80 -4.94 -23.41 20.44
N THR A 81 -3.94 -23.94 19.75
CA THR A 81 -3.93 -24.23 18.30
C THR A 81 -3.66 -25.71 18.03
N ASP A 82 -4.08 -26.20 16.89
CA ASP A 82 -3.76 -27.53 16.36
C ASP A 82 -2.52 -27.56 15.46
N MET A 83 -1.85 -26.41 15.28
CA MET A 83 -0.66 -26.31 14.44
C MET A 83 0.65 -26.60 15.17
N THR A 84 0.67 -26.46 16.49
CA THR A 84 1.85 -26.71 17.32
C THR A 84 1.44 -27.01 18.77
N ASP A 85 2.21 -27.90 19.42
CA ASP A 85 2.10 -28.20 20.86
C ASP A 85 3.11 -27.41 21.70
N ARG A 86 3.88 -26.51 21.09
CA ARG A 86 4.96 -25.78 21.74
C ARG A 86 4.48 -24.46 22.30
N ASP A 87 4.80 -24.18 23.56
CA ASP A 87 4.44 -22.92 24.23
C ASP A 87 5.24 -21.71 23.72
N ASP A 88 6.36 -21.94 23.01
CA ASP A 88 7.18 -20.92 22.38
C ASP A 88 6.86 -20.68 20.90
N GLU A 89 5.73 -21.18 20.44
CA GLU A 89 5.19 -21.00 19.10
C GLU A 89 3.71 -20.59 19.15
N CYS A 90 3.21 -19.98 18.10
CA CYS A 90 1.81 -19.58 18.02
C CYS A 90 1.27 -19.68 16.60
N GLU A 91 -0.06 -19.65 16.47
CA GLU A 91 -0.77 -19.53 15.19
C GLU A 91 -1.28 -18.11 15.01
N LEU A 92 -1.01 -17.50 13.84
CA LEU A 92 -1.61 -16.26 13.41
C LEU A 92 -2.93 -16.53 12.68
N GLY A 93 -4.02 -16.03 13.23
CA GLY A 93 -5.34 -16.04 12.61
C GLY A 93 -5.85 -14.63 12.30
N TYR A 94 -6.55 -14.45 11.19
CA TYR A 94 -7.15 -13.16 10.85
C TYR A 94 -8.31 -13.28 9.85
N TRP A 95 -9.18 -12.28 9.89
CA TRP A 95 -10.16 -12.02 8.86
C TRP A 95 -10.41 -10.50 8.73
N LEU A 96 -10.98 -10.07 7.62
CA LEU A 96 -11.27 -8.67 7.35
C LEU A 96 -12.59 -8.54 6.58
N GLY A 97 -13.38 -7.56 6.90
CA GLY A 97 -14.61 -7.22 6.19
C GLY A 97 -14.36 -6.95 4.70
N LYS A 98 -15.23 -7.49 3.83
CA LYS A 98 -15.09 -7.46 2.37
C LYS A 98 -14.83 -6.06 1.77
N PRO A 99 -15.46 -4.94 2.24
CA PRO A 99 -15.19 -3.60 1.74
C PRO A 99 -13.74 -3.11 1.92
N PHE A 100 -12.97 -3.78 2.77
CA PHE A 100 -11.59 -3.41 3.12
C PHE A 100 -10.52 -4.28 2.45
N TRP A 101 -10.93 -5.29 1.67
CA TRP A 101 -10.01 -6.17 0.96
C TRP A 101 -9.18 -5.41 -0.10
N GLY A 102 -8.00 -5.92 -0.40
CA GLY A 102 -7.11 -5.34 -1.41
C GLY A 102 -6.41 -4.05 -1.02
N ARG A 103 -6.72 -3.48 0.15
CA ARG A 103 -6.17 -2.19 0.64
C ARG A 103 -4.90 -2.33 1.49
N GLY A 104 -4.40 -3.55 1.68
CA GLY A 104 -3.21 -3.85 2.48
C GLY A 104 -3.37 -3.69 3.99
N LEU A 105 -4.60 -3.52 4.50
CA LEU A 105 -4.86 -3.30 5.93
C LEU A 105 -4.52 -4.53 6.77
N ILE A 106 -4.97 -5.72 6.36
CA ILE A 106 -4.66 -6.93 7.15
C ILE A 106 -3.18 -7.31 7.10
N HIS A 107 -2.47 -6.99 6.03
CA HIS A 107 -1.01 -7.15 5.99
C HIS A 107 -0.32 -6.19 6.98
N GLU A 108 -0.79 -4.94 7.08
CA GLU A 108 -0.28 -3.97 8.05
C GLU A 108 -0.51 -4.42 9.49
N ALA A 109 -1.70 -4.94 9.81
CA ALA A 109 -2.02 -5.51 11.10
C ALA A 109 -1.15 -6.74 11.42
N ALA A 110 -0.97 -7.64 10.44
CA ALA A 110 -0.16 -8.84 10.59
C ALA A 110 1.32 -8.53 10.84
N GLU A 111 1.92 -7.55 10.17
CA GLU A 111 3.31 -7.14 10.42
C GLU A 111 3.50 -6.64 11.87
N GLU A 112 2.55 -5.88 12.42
CA GLU A 112 2.62 -5.43 13.81
C GLU A 112 2.41 -6.57 14.79
N LEU A 113 1.46 -7.47 14.53
CA LEU A 113 1.22 -8.60 15.43
C LEU A 113 2.35 -9.63 15.38
N LEU A 114 3.03 -9.80 14.24
CA LEU A 114 4.27 -10.58 14.14
C LEU A 114 5.40 -9.95 14.92
N ARG A 115 5.55 -8.61 14.88
CA ARG A 115 6.51 -7.90 15.75
C ARG A 115 6.21 -8.20 17.21
N HIS A 116 4.96 -8.04 17.62
CA HIS A 116 4.52 -8.32 18.99
C HIS A 116 4.83 -9.77 19.40
N GLY A 117 4.49 -10.74 18.54
CA GLY A 117 4.78 -12.16 18.81
C GLY A 117 6.26 -12.45 18.99
N PHE A 118 7.12 -11.95 18.11
CA PHE A 118 8.56 -12.24 18.16
C PHE A 118 9.33 -11.39 19.17
N GLU A 119 8.97 -10.11 19.35
CA GLU A 119 9.71 -9.19 20.23
C GLU A 119 9.16 -9.16 21.65
N ASP A 120 7.85 -9.02 21.81
CA ASP A 120 7.22 -8.80 23.11
C ASP A 120 6.87 -10.12 23.81
N LEU A 121 6.33 -11.10 23.06
CA LEU A 121 5.98 -12.42 23.59
C LEU A 121 7.10 -13.46 23.49
N GLY A 122 8.16 -13.16 22.74
CA GLY A 122 9.33 -14.03 22.65
C GLY A 122 9.13 -15.32 21.84
N MET A 123 8.13 -15.40 20.98
CA MET A 123 7.85 -16.57 20.16
C MET A 123 9.04 -16.93 19.26
N ASN A 124 9.27 -18.22 19.04
CA ASN A 124 10.32 -18.73 18.15
C ASN A 124 9.81 -19.00 16.73
N ALA A 125 8.51 -19.27 16.59
CA ALA A 125 7.87 -19.47 15.32
C ALA A 125 6.40 -19.03 15.35
N VAL A 126 5.91 -18.62 14.19
CA VAL A 126 4.50 -18.32 13.94
C VAL A 126 4.02 -19.18 12.79
N TRP A 127 2.97 -19.93 13.04
CA TRP A 127 2.25 -20.74 12.07
C TRP A 127 1.08 -19.94 11.50
N CYS A 128 0.69 -20.23 10.27
CA CYS A 128 -0.51 -19.67 9.68
C CYS A 128 -1.03 -20.58 8.57
N GLY A 129 -2.33 -20.78 8.51
CA GLY A 129 -2.96 -21.67 7.55
C GLY A 129 -3.98 -20.96 6.65
N TYR A 130 -4.24 -21.57 5.50
CA TYR A 130 -5.34 -21.19 4.61
C TYR A 130 -5.93 -22.41 3.94
N TYR A 131 -7.23 -22.39 3.69
CA TYR A 131 -7.90 -23.44 2.91
C TYR A 131 -7.69 -23.25 1.42
N ASP A 132 -7.71 -24.34 0.68
CA ASP A 132 -7.63 -24.30 -0.78
C ASP A 132 -8.67 -23.34 -1.36
N GLY A 133 -8.29 -22.59 -2.39
CA GLY A 133 -9.12 -21.49 -2.94
C GLY A 133 -8.94 -20.13 -2.24
N ASN A 134 -8.43 -20.06 -1.01
CA ASN A 134 -8.20 -18.77 -0.32
C ASN A 134 -6.86 -18.10 -0.72
N GLY A 135 -6.72 -17.79 -2.01
CA GLY A 135 -5.53 -17.12 -2.54
C GLY A 135 -5.28 -15.71 -1.97
N LYS A 136 -6.28 -15.09 -1.34
CA LYS A 136 -6.11 -13.78 -0.68
C LYS A 136 -5.31 -13.93 0.61
N SER A 137 -5.65 -14.91 1.45
CA SER A 137 -4.89 -15.21 2.65
C SER A 137 -3.47 -15.68 2.33
N LYS A 138 -3.29 -16.58 1.35
CA LYS A 138 -1.98 -16.99 0.85
C LYS A 138 -1.08 -15.79 0.53
N ARG A 139 -1.59 -14.80 -0.22
CA ARG A 139 -0.81 -13.60 -0.57
C ARG A 139 -0.42 -12.74 0.62
N VAL A 140 -1.25 -12.67 1.65
CA VAL A 140 -0.89 -11.96 2.90
C VAL A 140 0.26 -12.67 3.58
N MET A 141 0.19 -13.99 3.74
CA MET A 141 1.26 -14.80 4.35
C MET A 141 2.58 -14.68 3.57
N GLU A 142 2.53 -14.79 2.24
CA GLU A 142 3.72 -14.61 1.38
C GLU A 142 4.36 -13.22 1.57
N LYS A 143 3.57 -12.17 1.64
CA LYS A 143 4.04 -10.80 1.91
C LYS A 143 4.67 -10.66 3.30
N CYS A 144 4.11 -11.31 4.32
CA CYS A 144 4.67 -11.34 5.66
C CYS A 144 5.94 -12.21 5.78
N GLY A 145 6.29 -12.96 4.71
CA GLY A 145 7.51 -13.77 4.66
C GLY A 145 7.34 -15.21 5.14
N PHE A 146 6.10 -15.67 5.35
CA PHE A 146 5.82 -17.07 5.61
C PHE A 146 6.26 -17.95 4.44
N ILE A 147 6.74 -19.14 4.74
CA ILE A 147 7.07 -20.18 3.77
C ILE A 147 6.11 -21.35 3.89
N TYR A 148 5.80 -21.96 2.76
CA TYR A 148 5.01 -23.19 2.75
C TYR A 148 5.70 -24.28 3.56
N HIS A 149 4.94 -24.97 4.40
CA HIS A 149 5.42 -26.09 5.20
C HIS A 149 4.82 -27.41 4.72
N HIS A 150 3.49 -27.57 4.76
CA HIS A 150 2.82 -28.78 4.30
C HIS A 150 1.36 -28.51 3.91
N THR A 151 0.74 -29.55 3.33
CA THR A 151 -0.68 -29.60 3.00
C THR A 151 -1.32 -30.76 3.75
N THR A 152 -2.45 -30.50 4.39
CA THR A 152 -3.31 -31.53 5.00
C THR A 152 -4.51 -31.72 4.08
N GLU A 153 -4.54 -32.85 3.40
CA GLU A 153 -5.73 -33.29 2.66
C GLU A 153 -6.76 -33.82 3.66
N ARG A 154 -8.05 -33.62 3.39
CA ARG A 154 -9.16 -34.06 4.26
C ARG A 154 -9.11 -33.53 5.71
N LEU A 155 -8.72 -32.24 5.86
CA LEU A 155 -8.81 -31.53 7.13
C LEU A 155 -10.28 -31.32 7.50
N GLU A 156 -10.68 -31.81 8.67
CA GLU A 156 -12.02 -31.59 9.20
C GLU A 156 -12.18 -30.12 9.62
N VAL A 157 -13.29 -29.51 9.22
CA VAL A 157 -13.70 -28.16 9.62
C VAL A 157 -15.00 -28.26 10.39
N PRO A 158 -14.96 -28.57 11.72
CA PRO A 158 -16.14 -28.96 12.50
C PRO A 158 -17.22 -27.88 12.48
N LEU A 159 -16.86 -26.59 12.58
CA LEU A 159 -17.84 -25.51 12.57
C LEU A 159 -18.65 -25.41 11.27
N MET A 160 -18.09 -25.91 10.18
CA MET A 160 -18.74 -25.90 8.85
C MET A 160 -19.33 -27.25 8.49
N ASN A 161 -19.06 -28.29 9.29
CA ASN A 161 -19.38 -29.69 8.98
C ASN A 161 -18.87 -30.11 7.58
N GLU A 162 -17.65 -29.71 7.27
CA GLU A 162 -17.00 -29.91 5.96
C GLU A 162 -15.61 -30.54 6.11
N ILE A 163 -15.15 -31.16 5.04
CA ILE A 163 -13.77 -31.61 4.88
C ILE A 163 -13.12 -30.76 3.80
N ARG A 164 -11.97 -30.16 4.09
CA ARG A 164 -11.24 -29.28 3.18
C ARG A 164 -9.78 -29.70 3.05
N THR A 165 -9.12 -29.15 2.03
CA THR A 165 -7.67 -29.17 1.96
C THR A 165 -7.13 -27.91 2.61
N GLY A 166 -6.27 -28.06 3.60
CA GLY A 166 -5.60 -26.97 4.32
C GLY A 166 -4.12 -26.89 3.94
N HIS A 167 -3.63 -25.70 3.79
CA HIS A 167 -2.22 -25.41 3.54
C HIS A 167 -1.62 -24.70 4.74
N VAL A 168 -0.52 -25.19 5.26
CA VAL A 168 0.14 -24.67 6.44
C VAL A 168 1.44 -23.98 6.04
N THR A 169 1.69 -22.84 6.59
CA THR A 169 2.88 -22.02 6.37
C THR A 169 3.54 -21.67 7.71
N LEU A 170 4.83 -21.41 7.69
CA LEU A 170 5.66 -21.15 8.86
C LEU A 170 6.54 -19.93 8.65
N LEU A 171 6.65 -19.11 9.68
CA LEU A 171 7.61 -18.02 9.80
C LEU A 171 8.41 -18.20 11.10
N THR A 172 9.69 -18.52 10.99
CA THR A 172 10.59 -18.60 12.15
C THR A 172 11.12 -17.22 12.54
N LYS A 173 11.49 -17.05 13.81
CA LYS A 173 12.10 -15.82 14.33
C LYS A 173 13.35 -15.43 13.54
N GLU A 174 14.24 -16.40 13.27
CA GLU A 174 15.45 -16.18 12.48
C GLU A 174 15.14 -15.58 11.09
N ARG A 175 14.15 -16.15 10.39
CA ARG A 175 13.73 -15.67 9.07
C ARG A 175 13.10 -14.28 9.15
N TRP A 176 12.29 -14.02 10.15
CA TRP A 176 11.68 -12.72 10.39
C TRP A 176 12.75 -11.64 10.68
N GLU A 177 13.71 -11.92 11.56
CA GLU A 177 14.82 -11.03 11.86
C GLU A 177 15.70 -10.75 10.63
N LYS A 178 16.04 -11.80 9.88
CA LYS A 178 16.80 -11.66 8.64
C LYS A 178 16.08 -10.75 7.63
N ARG A 179 14.78 -10.95 7.45
CA ARG A 179 13.94 -10.12 6.55
C ARG A 179 13.91 -8.66 7.01
N ARG A 180 13.81 -8.41 8.34
CA ARG A 180 13.86 -7.05 8.91
C ARG A 180 15.22 -6.40 8.70
N LYS A 181 16.31 -7.12 8.94
CA LYS A 181 17.67 -6.63 8.69
C LYS A 181 17.87 -6.27 7.20
N GLU A 182 17.50 -7.16 6.30
CA GLU A 182 17.56 -6.90 4.87
C GLU A 182 16.71 -5.69 4.44
N ALA A 183 15.53 -5.53 5.02
CA ALA A 183 14.67 -4.36 4.76
C ALA A 183 15.31 -3.07 5.33
N GLN A 184 15.93 -3.14 6.49
CA GLN A 184 16.66 -2.03 7.10
C GLN A 184 17.91 -1.66 6.29
N GLU A 185 18.69 -2.65 5.87
CA GLU A 185 19.87 -2.44 5.01
C GLU A 185 19.48 -1.84 3.65
N ARG A 186 18.39 -2.31 3.04
CA ARG A 186 17.84 -1.69 1.83
C ARG A 186 17.43 -0.23 2.07
N ARG A 187 16.82 0.09 3.22
CA ARG A 187 16.48 1.47 3.58
C ARG A 187 17.72 2.36 3.77
N THR A 188 18.84 1.79 4.26
CA THR A 188 20.09 2.53 4.46
C THR A 188 20.94 2.64 3.19
N THR A 189 20.87 1.66 2.29
CA THR A 189 21.67 1.62 1.06
C THR A 189 20.95 2.19 -0.16
N VAL A 190 19.62 2.07 -0.24
CA VAL A 190 18.80 2.65 -1.33
C VAL A 190 18.11 3.90 -0.81
N LYS A 191 18.80 5.02 -0.88
CA LYS A 191 18.31 6.32 -0.43
C LYS A 191 17.14 6.86 -1.30
N SER A 192 17.00 6.36 -2.52
CA SER A 192 15.87 6.68 -3.42
C SER A 192 15.51 5.53 -4.35
N LEU A 193 14.24 5.39 -4.72
CA LEU A 193 13.79 4.46 -5.75
C LEU A 193 14.27 4.87 -7.15
N CYS A 194 14.52 6.15 -7.38
CA CYS A 194 14.95 6.70 -8.68
C CYS A 194 16.48 6.76 -8.84
N GLY A 195 17.25 6.36 -7.83
CA GLY A 195 18.72 6.47 -7.84
C GLY A 195 19.25 7.88 -7.60
N ALA A 196 18.40 8.86 -7.28
CA ALA A 196 18.83 10.20 -6.93
C ALA A 196 19.60 10.19 -5.59
N ASP A 197 20.64 11.02 -5.51
CA ASP A 197 21.35 11.27 -4.25
C ASP A 197 20.50 12.13 -3.33
N CYS A 198 19.79 11.45 -2.40
CA CYS A 198 18.92 12.11 -1.44
C CYS A 198 19.68 12.97 -0.42
N GLU A 199 20.99 12.76 -0.22
CA GLU A 199 21.78 13.57 0.72
C GLU A 199 22.03 14.96 0.19
N ASN A 200 22.20 15.08 -1.12
CA ASN A 200 22.45 16.34 -1.83
C ASN A 200 21.20 16.88 -2.55
N CYS A 201 20.02 16.28 -2.29
CA CYS A 201 18.78 16.73 -2.90
C CYS A 201 18.27 18.02 -2.23
N GLY A 202 17.97 19.04 -3.04
CA GLY A 202 17.40 20.32 -2.57
C GLY A 202 16.01 20.21 -1.89
N PHE A 203 15.37 19.04 -1.96
CA PHE A 203 14.09 18.76 -1.32
C PHE A 203 14.21 17.97 -0.01
N LYS A 204 15.42 17.70 0.47
CA LYS A 204 15.68 16.83 1.62
C LYS A 204 14.82 17.15 2.85
N GLU A 205 14.62 18.44 3.14
CA GLU A 205 13.85 18.89 4.30
C GLU A 205 12.33 18.70 4.16
N LYS A 206 11.82 18.67 2.93
CA LYS A 206 10.38 18.55 2.62
C LYS A 206 10.00 17.15 2.15
N CYS A 207 10.98 16.33 1.79
CA CYS A 207 10.79 15.01 1.23
C CYS A 207 10.89 13.94 2.33
N ASN A 208 9.83 13.16 2.49
CA ASN A 208 9.81 12.03 3.43
C ASN A 208 10.54 10.78 2.89
N GLY A 209 11.22 10.90 1.73
CA GLY A 209 11.94 9.81 1.08
C GLY A 209 11.03 8.82 0.35
N CYS A 210 11.34 8.51 -0.91
CA CYS A 210 10.49 7.62 -1.70
C CYS A 210 10.52 6.15 -1.23
N VAL A 211 11.58 5.70 -0.58
CA VAL A 211 11.63 4.36 0.01
C VAL A 211 10.74 4.27 1.26
N ALA A 212 10.86 5.25 2.17
CA ALA A 212 10.08 5.28 3.40
C ALA A 212 8.58 5.49 3.18
N THR A 213 8.21 6.15 2.08
CA THR A 213 6.82 6.49 1.74
C THR A 213 6.25 5.61 0.63
N ASP A 214 6.92 4.51 0.30
CA ASP A 214 6.51 3.62 -0.78
C ASP A 214 6.24 4.35 -2.11
N GLY A 215 7.12 5.27 -2.49
CA GLY A 215 7.00 6.03 -3.73
C GLY A 215 6.11 7.27 -3.66
N HIS A 216 5.76 7.75 -2.46
CA HIS A 216 4.94 8.93 -2.23
C HIS A 216 5.70 10.01 -1.43
N PRO A 217 6.86 10.50 -1.91
CA PRO A 217 7.78 11.31 -1.09
C PRO A 217 7.18 12.63 -0.59
N PHE A 218 6.18 13.17 -1.27
CA PHE A 218 5.45 14.39 -0.89
C PHE A 218 3.96 14.11 -0.57
N GLY A 219 3.60 12.81 -0.39
CA GLY A 219 2.23 12.36 -0.14
C GLY A 219 1.41 12.08 -1.40
N GLY A 220 1.85 12.56 -2.58
CA GLY A 220 1.26 12.29 -3.88
C GLY A 220 2.01 11.21 -4.67
N ARG A 221 1.54 10.94 -5.89
CA ARG A 221 2.14 9.94 -6.80
C ARG A 221 3.50 10.40 -7.31
N CYS A 222 4.43 9.48 -7.48
CA CYS A 222 5.70 9.72 -8.14
C CYS A 222 5.85 8.79 -9.35
N ILE A 223 5.74 9.34 -10.56
CA ILE A 223 5.85 8.56 -11.80
C ILE A 223 7.19 7.81 -11.91
N THR A 224 8.26 8.41 -11.43
CA THR A 224 9.58 7.77 -11.39
C THR A 224 9.58 6.55 -10.49
N ALA A 225 9.06 6.69 -9.26
CA ALA A 225 8.99 5.57 -8.32
C ALA A 225 8.08 4.44 -8.83
N GLU A 226 6.98 4.77 -9.50
CA GLU A 226 6.08 3.78 -10.12
C GLU A 226 6.79 2.99 -11.22
N CYS A 227 7.48 3.66 -12.14
CA CYS A 227 8.28 2.98 -13.17
C CYS A 227 9.34 2.06 -12.57
N TYR A 228 10.04 2.50 -11.53
CA TYR A 228 11.06 1.68 -10.86
C TYR A 228 10.47 0.46 -10.14
N LYS A 229 9.27 0.57 -9.57
CA LYS A 229 8.55 -0.58 -8.97
C LYS A 229 8.13 -1.62 -9.99
N ILE A 230 7.74 -1.21 -11.19
CA ILE A 230 7.26 -2.11 -12.25
C ILE A 230 8.41 -2.85 -12.91
N GLY A 231 9.45 -2.15 -13.37
CA GLY A 231 10.53 -2.72 -14.17
C GLY A 231 11.90 -2.08 -13.95
N GLY A 232 12.10 -1.39 -12.83
CA GLY A 232 13.37 -0.78 -12.46
C GLY A 232 13.84 0.31 -13.41
N LYS A 233 15.16 0.48 -13.49
CA LYS A 233 15.79 1.50 -14.34
C LYS A 233 15.43 1.36 -15.82
N THR A 234 15.27 0.14 -16.31
CA THR A 234 14.94 -0.11 -17.72
C THR A 234 13.58 0.46 -18.08
N CYS A 235 12.55 0.13 -17.29
CA CYS A 235 11.19 0.66 -17.47
C CYS A 235 11.17 2.19 -17.40
N PHE A 236 11.88 2.79 -16.45
CA PHE A 236 11.96 4.24 -16.34
C PHE A 236 12.64 4.88 -17.56
N CYS A 237 13.76 4.33 -18.03
CA CYS A 237 14.43 4.84 -19.22
C CYS A 237 13.58 4.72 -20.49
N GLU A 238 12.82 3.65 -20.67
CA GLU A 238 11.88 3.47 -21.78
C GLU A 238 10.73 4.48 -21.70
N PHE A 239 10.17 4.68 -20.52
CA PHE A 239 9.12 5.66 -20.29
C PHE A 239 9.60 7.08 -20.61
N VAL A 240 10.80 7.47 -20.18
CA VAL A 240 11.40 8.78 -20.50
C VAL A 240 11.59 8.94 -22.00
N LYS A 241 12.20 7.96 -22.69
CA LYS A 241 12.43 7.99 -24.15
C LYS A 241 11.12 8.13 -24.91
N ARG A 242 10.10 7.34 -24.57
CA ARG A 242 8.77 7.44 -25.16
C ARG A 242 8.17 8.82 -24.96
N THR A 243 8.23 9.36 -23.74
CA THR A 243 7.69 10.68 -23.40
C THR A 243 8.39 11.82 -24.13
N VAL A 244 9.71 11.77 -24.27
CA VAL A 244 10.48 12.73 -25.10
C VAL A 244 10.01 12.69 -26.56
N SER A 245 9.89 11.49 -27.14
CA SER A 245 9.40 11.31 -28.51
C SER A 245 7.98 11.86 -28.69
N GLU A 246 7.08 11.61 -27.73
CA GLU A 246 5.70 12.10 -27.75
C GLU A 246 5.65 13.65 -27.72
N PHE A 247 6.46 14.32 -26.89
CA PHE A 247 6.55 15.78 -26.87
C PHE A 247 7.05 16.34 -28.20
N ASN A 248 8.11 15.76 -28.76
CA ASN A 248 8.65 16.21 -30.04
C ASN A 248 7.66 15.98 -31.20
N ALA A 249 6.86 14.94 -31.16
CA ALA A 249 5.81 14.66 -32.14
C ALA A 249 4.64 15.67 -32.12
N LEU A 250 4.49 16.49 -31.07
CA LEU A 250 3.47 17.53 -31.02
C LEU A 250 3.72 18.67 -32.00
N ASN A 251 4.96 18.81 -32.50
CA ASN A 251 5.37 19.82 -33.49
C ASN A 251 4.93 21.25 -33.13
N ILE A 252 5.09 21.64 -31.87
CA ILE A 252 4.69 22.98 -31.40
C ILE A 252 5.62 24.04 -32.01
N LYS A 253 5.03 25.06 -32.61
CA LYS A 253 5.76 26.16 -33.25
C LYS A 253 6.66 26.87 -32.24
N ASP A 254 7.90 27.13 -32.62
CA ASP A 254 8.95 27.83 -31.81
C ASP A 254 9.37 27.09 -30.51
N MET A 255 8.87 25.89 -30.26
CA MET A 255 9.36 25.06 -29.16
C MET A 255 10.68 24.38 -29.57
N PRO A 256 11.73 24.44 -28.73
CA PRO A 256 12.94 23.65 -28.95
C PRO A 256 12.65 22.16 -28.85
N GLU A 257 13.53 21.34 -29.44
CA GLU A 257 13.49 19.90 -29.28
C GLU A 257 13.67 19.54 -27.78
N VAL A 258 12.83 18.65 -27.30
CA VAL A 258 12.94 18.08 -25.95
C VAL A 258 14.01 17.00 -26.00
N THR A 259 15.08 17.16 -25.23
CA THR A 259 16.19 16.19 -25.14
C THR A 259 16.21 15.46 -23.80
N GLU A 260 15.76 16.12 -22.73
CA GLU A 260 15.81 15.61 -21.37
C GLU A 260 14.53 15.95 -20.61
N LEU A 261 14.15 15.06 -19.68
CA LEU A 261 13.07 15.25 -18.74
C LEU A 261 13.56 14.93 -17.32
N PHE A 262 13.14 15.75 -16.38
CA PHE A 262 13.49 15.66 -14.98
C PHE A 262 12.25 15.30 -14.14
N SER A 263 12.47 14.66 -13.00
CA SER A 263 11.42 14.46 -12.01
C SER A 263 11.18 15.78 -11.26
N LEU A 264 10.00 16.36 -11.43
CA LEU A 264 9.62 17.65 -10.87
C LEU A 264 8.37 17.51 -9.99
N CYS A 265 8.42 18.10 -8.79
CA CYS A 265 7.24 18.16 -7.93
C CYS A 265 6.20 19.13 -8.51
N GLY A 266 4.93 18.76 -8.47
CA GLY A 266 3.83 19.57 -8.98
C GLY A 266 3.84 20.99 -8.43
N SER A 267 4.14 21.19 -7.15
CA SER A 267 4.23 22.51 -6.53
C SER A 267 5.21 23.49 -7.20
N PHE A 268 6.16 22.99 -8.01
CA PHE A 268 7.13 23.83 -8.75
C PHE A 268 6.73 24.12 -10.19
N ILE A 269 5.83 23.32 -10.77
CA ILE A 269 5.47 23.39 -12.19
C ILE A 269 3.97 23.57 -12.41
N ASN A 270 3.16 23.54 -11.33
CA ASN A 270 1.72 23.60 -11.40
C ASN A 270 1.25 25.07 -11.40
N SER A 271 1.34 25.72 -12.54
CA SER A 271 0.83 27.08 -12.74
C SER A 271 -0.69 27.13 -12.61
N GLU A 272 -1.20 28.29 -12.23
CA GLU A 272 -2.63 28.60 -12.26
C GLU A 272 -2.97 29.24 -13.61
N TYR A 273 -3.96 28.69 -14.29
CA TYR A 273 -4.36 29.12 -15.61
C TYR A 273 -5.69 29.88 -15.54
N PRO A 274 -5.78 31.09 -16.14
CA PRO A 274 -7.04 31.85 -16.21
C PRO A 274 -8.01 31.21 -17.19
N PHE A 275 -9.25 31.08 -16.77
CA PHE A 275 -10.36 30.63 -17.62
C PHE A 275 -11.24 31.81 -18.03
N PRO A 276 -12.02 31.70 -19.15
CA PRO A 276 -12.85 32.80 -19.63
C PRO A 276 -13.93 33.26 -18.65
N ASP A 277 -14.28 32.44 -17.67
CA ASP A 277 -15.23 32.78 -16.59
C ASP A 277 -14.56 33.51 -15.40
N GLY A 278 -13.28 33.82 -15.50
CA GLY A 278 -12.49 34.48 -14.45
C GLY A 278 -11.95 33.55 -13.36
N THR A 279 -12.22 32.24 -13.44
CA THR A 279 -11.66 31.29 -12.47
C THR A 279 -10.20 30.94 -12.80
N MET A 280 -9.39 30.70 -11.75
CA MET A 280 -8.04 30.18 -11.89
C MET A 280 -8.04 28.68 -11.60
N LYS A 281 -7.41 27.89 -12.44
CA LYS A 281 -7.34 26.42 -12.29
C LYS A 281 -5.93 25.89 -12.41
N LYS A 282 -5.62 24.93 -11.55
CA LYS A 282 -4.44 24.09 -11.63
C LYS A 282 -4.78 22.76 -12.30
N PHE A 283 -3.89 22.25 -13.14
CA PHE A 283 -4.06 20.97 -13.87
C PHE A 283 -3.28 19.82 -13.26
N LEU A 284 -2.27 20.14 -12.45
CA LEU A 284 -1.44 19.15 -11.78
C LEU A 284 -1.80 19.09 -10.29
N ASN A 285 -1.38 18.03 -9.63
CA ASN A 285 -1.45 17.92 -8.17
C ASN A 285 -0.12 18.43 -7.59
N ASP A 286 -0.15 19.33 -6.64
CA ASP A 286 1.04 19.93 -6.03
C ASP A 286 1.93 18.89 -5.31
N SER A 287 1.37 17.78 -4.83
CA SER A 287 2.10 16.71 -4.14
C SER A 287 2.61 15.59 -5.04
N ASP A 288 2.23 15.57 -6.33
CA ASP A 288 2.68 14.56 -7.28
C ASP A 288 4.03 14.94 -7.90
N ILE A 289 4.79 13.93 -8.33
CA ILE A 289 6.00 14.09 -9.10
C ILE A 289 5.74 13.66 -10.55
N TYR A 290 6.01 14.58 -11.45
CA TYR A 290 5.86 14.45 -12.89
C TYR A 290 7.23 14.41 -13.58
N LEU A 291 7.27 13.93 -14.82
CA LEU A 291 8.39 14.18 -15.71
C LEU A 291 8.17 15.49 -16.43
N GLY A 292 9.15 16.37 -16.40
CA GLY A 292 9.02 17.67 -17.06
C GLY A 292 10.34 18.40 -17.23
N THR A 293 10.29 19.50 -17.96
CA THR A 293 11.40 20.47 -18.09
C THR A 293 10.87 21.83 -18.55
N GLN A 294 11.72 22.83 -18.48
CA GLN A 294 11.47 24.18 -19.01
C GLN A 294 12.35 24.42 -20.23
N LEU A 295 11.77 24.94 -21.30
CA LEU A 295 12.44 25.23 -22.54
C LEU A 295 12.25 26.72 -22.91
N LYS A 296 13.31 27.45 -23.23
CA LYS A 296 13.17 28.84 -23.71
C LYS A 296 12.58 28.83 -25.11
N LYS A 297 11.49 29.58 -25.33
CA LYS A 297 10.87 29.73 -26.65
C LYS A 297 11.83 30.44 -27.60
N LYS A 298 11.93 29.96 -28.85
CA LYS A 298 12.81 30.56 -29.86
C LYS A 298 12.37 31.99 -30.14
N ASN A 299 13.35 32.91 -30.17
CA ASN A 299 13.15 34.35 -30.48
C ASN A 299 12.12 35.05 -29.56
N SER A 300 12.02 34.65 -28.29
CA SER A 300 11.07 35.19 -27.32
C SER A 300 11.66 35.17 -25.90
N ASP A 301 11.15 36.02 -25.02
CA ASP A 301 11.45 35.99 -23.60
C ASP A 301 10.49 35.07 -22.80
N ARG A 302 9.65 34.31 -23.50
CA ARG A 302 8.75 33.34 -22.93
C ARG A 302 9.37 31.94 -22.88
N TYR A 303 8.77 31.07 -22.10
CA TYR A 303 9.22 29.71 -21.87
C TYR A 303 8.08 28.74 -22.13
N PHE A 304 8.41 27.52 -22.55
CA PHE A 304 7.53 26.40 -22.52
C PHE A 304 7.81 25.57 -21.24
N GLY A 305 6.77 25.33 -20.46
CA GLY A 305 6.78 24.35 -19.39
C GLY A 305 6.12 23.06 -19.86
N ILE A 306 6.82 21.94 -19.76
CA ILE A 306 6.27 20.65 -20.12
C ILE A 306 6.20 19.75 -18.89
N ALA A 307 5.08 19.01 -18.76
CA ALA A 307 4.87 18.06 -17.70
C ALA A 307 4.13 16.83 -18.23
N ALA A 308 4.53 15.65 -17.78
CA ALA A 308 3.93 14.38 -18.17
C ALA A 308 3.74 13.43 -16.99
N SER A 309 2.70 12.65 -17.06
CA SER A 309 2.50 11.45 -16.28
C SER A 309 2.22 10.25 -17.19
N ASP A 310 1.84 9.12 -16.61
CA ASP A 310 1.28 7.97 -17.34
C ASP A 310 -0.03 8.29 -18.08
N LYS A 311 -0.74 9.34 -17.66
CA LYS A 311 -2.11 9.67 -18.11
C LYS A 311 -2.20 10.82 -19.09
N PHE A 312 -1.22 11.71 -19.15
CA PHE A 312 -1.29 12.91 -19.98
C PHE A 312 0.08 13.53 -20.32
N LEU A 313 0.05 14.42 -21.32
CA LEU A 313 1.07 15.39 -21.65
C LEU A 313 0.49 16.79 -21.49
N LEU A 314 1.20 17.69 -20.79
CA LEU A 314 0.85 19.10 -20.66
C LEU A 314 2.00 19.95 -21.21
N VAL A 315 1.68 20.89 -22.08
CA VAL A 315 2.59 21.97 -22.50
C VAL A 315 1.92 23.30 -22.22
N SER A 316 2.58 24.12 -21.46
CA SER A 316 2.17 25.51 -21.17
C SER A 316 3.22 26.49 -21.67
N GLU A 317 2.81 27.71 -21.97
CA GLU A 317 3.69 28.85 -22.29
C GLU A 317 3.49 29.91 -21.22
N TYR A 318 4.59 30.51 -20.74
CA TYR A 318 4.54 31.55 -19.72
C TYR A 318 5.74 32.50 -19.86
N GLY A 319 5.59 33.71 -19.31
CA GLY A 319 6.62 34.69 -19.22
C GLY A 319 7.64 34.47 -18.11
N GLU A 320 8.49 35.43 -17.86
CA GLU A 320 9.47 35.37 -16.79
C GLU A 320 8.78 35.13 -15.42
N ASN A 321 9.40 34.32 -14.58
CA ASN A 321 8.85 33.93 -13.27
C ASN A 321 7.43 33.28 -13.28
N GLY A 322 7.01 32.69 -14.41
CA GLY A 322 5.72 32.06 -14.53
C GLY A 322 4.54 33.01 -14.80
N ALA A 323 4.84 34.26 -15.24
CA ALA A 323 3.80 35.22 -15.55
C ALA A 323 2.96 34.83 -16.76
N ASP A 324 1.68 35.16 -16.74
CA ASP A 324 0.72 34.98 -17.84
C ASP A 324 0.77 33.56 -18.44
N PRO A 325 0.49 32.51 -17.67
CA PRO A 325 0.56 31.15 -18.13
C PRO A 325 -0.64 30.82 -19.04
N GLU A 326 -0.34 30.22 -20.19
CA GLU A 326 -1.33 29.73 -21.15
C GLU A 326 -1.11 28.25 -21.43
N ILE A 327 -2.21 27.48 -21.55
CA ILE A 327 -2.14 26.08 -21.97
C ILE A 327 -2.00 26.05 -23.48
N VAL A 328 -0.90 25.48 -23.96
CA VAL A 328 -0.68 25.25 -25.39
C VAL A 328 -1.31 23.92 -25.80
N ILE A 329 -1.04 22.85 -25.04
CA ILE A 329 -1.60 21.52 -25.29
C ILE A 329 -1.82 20.82 -23.96
N TYR A 330 -3.01 20.16 -23.84
CA TYR A 330 -3.28 19.13 -22.85
C TYR A 330 -3.80 17.88 -23.57
N LYS A 331 -2.96 16.86 -23.71
CA LYS A 331 -3.27 15.62 -24.40
C LYS A 331 -3.36 14.48 -23.39
N ARG A 332 -4.51 13.80 -23.33
CA ARG A 332 -4.61 12.53 -22.60
C ARG A 332 -3.87 11.42 -23.35
N ARG A 333 -3.19 10.57 -22.62
CA ARG A 333 -2.65 9.31 -23.13
C ARG A 333 -3.75 8.27 -23.14
N GLU A 334 -3.78 7.45 -24.16
CA GLU A 334 -4.61 6.24 -24.19
C GLU A 334 -4.02 5.25 -23.18
N ALA A 335 -4.88 4.55 -22.43
CA ALA A 335 -4.44 3.49 -21.55
C ALA A 335 -3.96 2.32 -22.44
N ASP A 336 -2.73 1.90 -22.25
CA ASP A 336 -2.18 0.69 -22.87
C ASP A 336 -2.85 -0.57 -22.32
#